data_a16977ba2932e0035436c60199a3677e
#
_entry.id   a16977ba2932e0035436c60199a3677e
#
_cell.length_a   1.000
_cell.length_b   1.000
_cell.length_c   1.000
_cell.angle_alpha   90.00
_cell.angle_beta   90.00
_cell.angle_gamma   90.00
#
_symmetry.space_group_name_H-M   'P 1'
#
loop_
_entity.id
_entity.type
_entity.pdbx_description
1 polymer ?
#
loop_
_entity_poly.entity_id
_entity_poly.type
_entity_poly.pdbx_seq_one_letter_code
_entity_poly.pdbx_strand_id
1 'polypeptide(L)'
;MPEWFFTESLPCPFVRHAVVSDVGLVQRSAVEEDPAATRERLAAFWPPAPAEVDRLAARLAGRGCRAVLTDISPLGLVVGRAAGLPTLLVESFTWEWIYADYLDAEPGLAPFAAAFGALYADAPRRLRAEPFCGEAPGRPISPIARPTRATPAATRARLGIPPDRALVLVSMGGVPWRFGDLTPWRRLERVDFVVPGGAAAERREGNLLLLPHHTPVYHPDLVAAADLVVGKLGYSTVVEAARAGTRFAYLPRPRFRESEVLAAWVEARLPALRLAPEALAGTAWLATLPELLARPRPAPLPIRGAEEVAAELATLLGPA
;
A
#
# COMPACT_ATOMS: atom_id res chain seq x y z
N MET A 1 -10.49 -5.90 -1.18
CA MET A 1 -10.59 -4.44 -1.01
C MET A 1 -12.06 -4.03 -1.03
N PRO A 2 -12.53 -3.10 -0.16
CA PRO A 2 -13.90 -2.58 -0.17
C PRO A 2 -14.15 -1.70 -1.39
N GLU A 3 -15.42 -1.52 -1.76
CA GLU A 3 -15.80 -0.79 -2.98
C GLU A 3 -15.41 0.69 -2.94
N TRP A 4 -15.56 1.32 -1.76
CA TRP A 4 -15.21 2.73 -1.58
C TRP A 4 -13.76 3.05 -1.96
N PHE A 5 -12.83 2.10 -1.77
CA PHE A 5 -11.42 2.28 -2.14
C PHE A 5 -11.26 2.49 -3.66
N PHE A 6 -12.00 1.73 -4.46
CA PHE A 6 -11.99 1.90 -5.92
C PHE A 6 -12.67 3.19 -6.34
N THR A 7 -13.82 3.50 -5.73
CA THR A 7 -14.56 4.74 -6.00
C THR A 7 -13.73 5.99 -5.69
N GLU A 8 -12.93 5.94 -4.63
CA GLU A 8 -12.01 7.02 -4.29
C GLU A 8 -10.74 7.05 -5.16
N SER A 9 -10.32 5.93 -5.71
CA SER A 9 -9.03 5.85 -6.41
C SER A 9 -9.16 6.01 -7.92
N LEU A 10 -10.30 5.62 -8.51
CA LEU A 10 -10.53 5.63 -9.95
C LEU A 10 -11.43 6.82 -10.35
N PRO A 11 -10.93 7.74 -11.18
CA PRO A 11 -11.70 8.89 -11.65
C PRO A 11 -12.62 8.57 -12.84
N CYS A 12 -12.57 7.36 -13.39
CA CYS A 12 -13.34 6.91 -14.54
C CYS A 12 -14.41 5.88 -14.13
N PRO A 13 -15.49 5.71 -14.94
CA PRO A 13 -16.44 4.64 -14.73
C PRO A 13 -15.77 3.27 -14.76
N PHE A 14 -16.15 2.40 -13.83
CA PHE A 14 -15.66 1.02 -13.75
C PHE A 14 -16.77 0.07 -13.32
N VAL A 15 -16.57 -1.21 -13.57
CA VAL A 15 -17.44 -2.28 -13.06
C VAL A 15 -16.62 -3.16 -12.13
N ARG A 16 -17.02 -3.20 -10.86
CA ARG A 16 -16.39 -4.05 -9.86
C ARG A 16 -17.00 -5.45 -9.88
N HIS A 17 -16.14 -6.46 -9.90
CA HIS A 17 -16.51 -7.85 -9.71
C HIS A 17 -15.95 -8.36 -8.38
N ALA A 18 -16.80 -8.95 -7.54
CA ALA A 18 -16.37 -9.57 -6.28
C ALA A 18 -15.70 -10.93 -6.58
N VAL A 19 -14.42 -10.89 -6.88
CA VAL A 19 -13.59 -12.09 -7.13
C VAL A 19 -12.39 -12.04 -6.18
N VAL A 20 -12.06 -13.18 -5.58
CA VAL A 20 -10.79 -13.35 -4.87
C VAL A 20 -9.72 -13.56 -5.93
N SER A 21 -8.96 -12.54 -6.24
CA SER A 21 -7.92 -12.58 -7.28
C SER A 21 -6.54 -12.90 -6.72
N ASP A 22 -6.40 -12.83 -5.39
CA ASP A 22 -5.17 -13.00 -4.64
C ASP A 22 -5.47 -13.31 -3.17
N VAL A 23 -4.61 -14.06 -2.51
CA VAL A 23 -4.69 -14.35 -1.07
C VAL A 23 -3.80 -13.39 -0.26
N GLY A 24 -2.63 -13.08 -0.77
CA GLY A 24 -1.63 -12.34 -0.03
C GLY A 24 -1.09 -13.09 1.17
N LEU A 25 -0.78 -12.36 2.24
CA LEU A 25 -0.51 -12.91 3.57
C LEU A 25 -1.66 -12.58 4.52
N VAL A 26 -2.19 -13.60 5.18
CA VAL A 26 -3.14 -13.42 6.29
C VAL A 26 -2.42 -12.73 7.42
N GLN A 27 -3.04 -11.74 8.03
CA GLN A 27 -2.45 -10.94 9.11
C GLN A 27 -3.25 -11.14 10.41
N ARG A 28 -2.54 -11.32 11.52
CA ARG A 28 -3.09 -11.24 12.88
C ARG A 28 -3.20 -9.81 13.37
N SER A 29 -2.24 -8.98 12.96
CA SER A 29 -2.20 -7.55 13.25
C SER A 29 -1.55 -6.77 12.10
N ALA A 30 -1.42 -5.46 12.22
CA ALA A 30 -0.76 -4.62 11.20
C ALA A 30 0.73 -4.97 10.98
N VAL A 31 1.36 -5.67 11.92
CA VAL A 31 2.79 -6.00 11.91
C VAL A 31 3.09 -7.48 12.13
N GLU A 32 2.06 -8.32 12.18
CA GLU A 32 2.20 -9.76 12.42
C GLU A 32 1.39 -10.55 11.39
N GLU A 33 2.07 -11.46 10.69
CA GLU A 33 1.50 -12.37 9.69
C GLU A 33 1.13 -13.73 10.30
N ASP A 34 0.21 -14.44 9.64
CA ASP A 34 -0.19 -15.81 9.92
C ASP A 34 0.10 -16.74 8.73
N PRO A 35 1.30 -17.34 8.68
CA PRO A 35 1.68 -18.21 7.56
C PRO A 35 0.81 -19.47 7.46
N ALA A 36 0.37 -20.04 8.59
CA ALA A 36 -0.48 -21.23 8.59
C ALA A 36 -1.87 -20.95 7.99
N ALA A 37 -2.51 -19.86 8.45
CA ALA A 37 -3.78 -19.42 7.86
C ALA A 37 -3.62 -18.98 6.39
N THR A 38 -2.45 -18.46 6.02
CA THR A 38 -2.13 -18.13 4.63
C THR A 38 -2.10 -19.40 3.78
N ARG A 39 -1.41 -20.45 4.22
CA ARG A 39 -1.36 -21.76 3.54
C ARG A 39 -2.76 -22.35 3.35
N GLU A 40 -3.59 -22.32 4.39
CA GLU A 40 -4.97 -22.83 4.30
C GLU A 40 -5.80 -22.09 3.25
N ARG A 41 -5.71 -20.76 3.21
CA ARG A 41 -6.41 -19.96 2.19
C ARG A 41 -5.84 -20.20 0.79
N LEU A 42 -4.53 -20.37 0.66
CA LEU A 42 -3.91 -20.70 -0.62
C LEU A 42 -4.35 -22.07 -1.12
N ALA A 43 -4.47 -23.08 -0.26
CA ALA A 43 -4.96 -24.41 -0.63
C ALA A 43 -6.42 -24.38 -1.15
N ALA A 44 -7.23 -23.45 -0.65
CA ALA A 44 -8.59 -23.25 -1.15
C ALA A 44 -8.67 -22.38 -2.42
N PHE A 45 -7.63 -21.61 -2.69
CA PHE A 45 -7.58 -20.66 -3.81
C PHE A 45 -6.83 -21.22 -5.03
N TRP A 46 -5.80 -22.02 -4.83
CA TRP A 46 -4.87 -22.44 -5.86
C TRP A 46 -4.70 -23.97 -5.94
N PRO A 47 -4.73 -24.59 -7.16
CA PRO A 47 -4.98 -23.94 -8.44
C PRO A 47 -6.45 -23.51 -8.60
N PRO A 48 -6.73 -22.45 -9.38
CA PRO A 48 -8.11 -22.05 -9.62
C PRO A 48 -8.84 -23.15 -10.44
N ALA A 49 -10.12 -23.37 -10.12
CA ALA A 49 -10.94 -24.32 -10.84
C ALA A 49 -11.04 -23.93 -12.34
N PRO A 50 -10.82 -24.85 -13.30
CA PRO A 50 -10.87 -24.54 -14.72
C PRO A 50 -12.17 -23.85 -15.15
N ALA A 51 -13.32 -24.32 -14.67
CA ALA A 51 -14.62 -23.72 -14.96
C ALA A 51 -14.73 -22.26 -14.48
N GLU A 52 -14.08 -21.90 -13.38
CA GLU A 52 -14.03 -20.51 -12.89
C GLU A 52 -13.15 -19.64 -13.78
N VAL A 53 -12.00 -20.16 -14.22
CA VAL A 53 -11.11 -19.48 -15.17
C VAL A 53 -11.85 -19.20 -16.48
N ASP A 54 -12.51 -20.21 -17.04
CA ASP A 54 -13.28 -20.10 -18.29
C ASP A 54 -14.42 -19.08 -18.15
N ARG A 55 -15.12 -19.11 -17.03
CA ARG A 55 -16.20 -18.15 -16.73
C ARG A 55 -15.69 -16.71 -16.66
N LEU A 56 -14.52 -16.51 -16.05
CA LEU A 56 -13.90 -15.16 -15.96
C LEU A 56 -13.37 -14.71 -17.32
N ALA A 57 -12.73 -15.61 -18.09
CA ALA A 57 -12.24 -15.32 -19.44
C ALA A 57 -13.40 -14.94 -20.38
N ALA A 58 -14.49 -15.72 -20.38
CA ALA A 58 -15.70 -15.42 -21.14
C ALA A 58 -16.31 -14.06 -20.76
N ARG A 59 -16.27 -13.69 -19.47
CA ARG A 59 -16.74 -12.40 -19.00
C ARG A 59 -15.91 -11.25 -19.54
N LEU A 60 -14.56 -11.38 -19.59
CA LEU A 60 -13.69 -10.36 -20.18
C LEU A 60 -14.00 -10.18 -21.67
N ALA A 61 -14.15 -11.28 -22.40
CA ALA A 61 -14.52 -11.24 -23.82
C ALA A 61 -15.88 -10.59 -24.04
N GLY A 62 -16.91 -10.96 -23.28
CA GLY A 62 -18.27 -10.40 -23.38
C GLY A 62 -18.37 -8.91 -23.01
N ARG A 63 -17.35 -8.36 -22.34
CA ARG A 63 -17.24 -6.93 -22.06
C ARG A 63 -16.33 -6.16 -23.00
N GLY A 64 -15.78 -6.82 -24.00
CA GLY A 64 -14.87 -6.21 -24.96
C GLY A 64 -13.55 -5.76 -24.34
N CYS A 65 -13.09 -6.44 -23.28
CA CYS A 65 -11.78 -6.15 -22.69
C CYS A 65 -10.68 -6.41 -23.72
N ARG A 66 -9.72 -5.48 -23.81
CA ARG A 66 -8.62 -5.54 -24.80
C ARG A 66 -7.29 -5.95 -24.19
N ALA A 67 -7.14 -5.85 -22.87
CA ALA A 67 -5.94 -6.24 -22.14
C ALA A 67 -6.30 -6.58 -20.69
N VAL A 68 -5.39 -7.24 -20.00
CA VAL A 68 -5.41 -7.46 -18.56
C VAL A 68 -4.22 -6.73 -17.94
N LEU A 69 -4.50 -5.87 -16.95
CA LEU A 69 -3.49 -5.31 -16.05
C LEU A 69 -3.62 -6.03 -14.72
N THR A 70 -2.54 -6.63 -14.26
CA THR A 70 -2.52 -7.35 -12.98
C THR A 70 -1.44 -6.81 -12.06
N ASP A 71 -1.85 -6.48 -10.84
CA ASP A 71 -0.97 -6.13 -9.73
C ASP A 71 -0.73 -7.41 -8.91
N ILE A 72 0.35 -8.11 -9.24
CA ILE A 72 0.81 -9.41 -8.68
C ILE A 72 -0.27 -10.50 -8.50
N SER A 73 -1.47 -10.34 -9.03
CA SER A 73 -2.53 -11.33 -8.90
C SER A 73 -2.24 -12.57 -9.77
N PRO A 74 -2.06 -13.78 -9.17
CA PRO A 74 -1.87 -15.00 -9.94
C PRO A 74 -3.07 -15.32 -10.83
N LEU A 75 -4.29 -15.09 -10.32
CA LEU A 75 -5.52 -15.33 -11.08
C LEU A 75 -5.61 -14.41 -12.30
N GLY A 76 -5.14 -13.16 -12.19
CA GLY A 76 -5.12 -12.22 -13.31
C GLY A 76 -4.28 -12.72 -14.49
N LEU A 77 -3.12 -13.33 -14.22
CA LEU A 77 -2.26 -13.94 -15.24
C LEU A 77 -2.91 -15.16 -15.90
N VAL A 78 -3.52 -16.06 -15.09
CA VAL A 78 -4.19 -17.26 -15.60
C VAL A 78 -5.39 -16.89 -16.47
N VAL A 79 -6.24 -15.97 -16.00
CA VAL A 79 -7.45 -15.53 -16.73
C VAL A 79 -7.08 -14.75 -17.99
N GLY A 80 -6.05 -13.89 -17.93
CA GLY A 80 -5.55 -13.17 -19.12
C GLY A 80 -5.09 -14.13 -20.22
N ARG A 81 -4.34 -15.16 -19.85
CA ARG A 81 -3.92 -16.23 -20.77
C ARG A 81 -5.11 -17.01 -21.35
N ALA A 82 -6.06 -17.44 -20.51
CA ALA A 82 -7.25 -18.17 -20.94
C ALA A 82 -8.16 -17.32 -21.85
N ALA A 83 -8.21 -16.02 -21.65
CA ALA A 83 -8.96 -15.09 -22.49
C ALA A 83 -8.22 -14.73 -23.80
N GLY A 84 -6.97 -15.16 -23.98
CA GLY A 84 -6.14 -14.77 -25.13
C GLY A 84 -5.84 -13.26 -25.17
N LEU A 85 -5.88 -12.58 -24.02
CA LEU A 85 -5.66 -11.13 -23.94
C LEU A 85 -4.21 -10.78 -23.61
N PRO A 86 -3.67 -9.73 -24.24
CA PRO A 86 -2.42 -9.16 -23.79
C PRO A 86 -2.46 -8.85 -22.28
N THR A 87 -1.46 -9.33 -21.55
CA THR A 87 -1.43 -9.21 -20.10
C THR A 87 -0.16 -8.50 -19.65
N LEU A 88 -0.33 -7.44 -18.85
CA LEU A 88 0.73 -6.65 -18.24
C LEU A 88 0.75 -6.92 -16.73
N LEU A 89 1.86 -7.47 -16.25
CA LEU A 89 2.15 -7.60 -14.82
C LEU A 89 2.83 -6.33 -14.31
N VAL A 90 2.29 -5.74 -13.27
CA VAL A 90 2.93 -4.66 -12.51
C VAL A 90 3.19 -5.15 -11.10
N GLU A 91 4.39 -4.87 -10.57
CA GLU A 91 4.79 -5.36 -9.26
C GLU A 91 5.76 -4.42 -8.55
N SER A 92 5.80 -4.48 -7.23
CA SER A 92 6.92 -4.05 -6.40
C SER A 92 7.59 -5.25 -5.71
N PHE A 93 6.89 -6.33 -5.54
CA PHE A 93 7.36 -7.66 -5.13
C PHE A 93 6.47 -8.73 -5.75
N THR A 94 6.86 -10.00 -5.60
CA THR A 94 6.05 -11.16 -6.01
C THR A 94 5.81 -12.10 -4.83
N TRP A 95 4.71 -12.87 -4.87
CA TRP A 95 4.35 -13.70 -3.72
C TRP A 95 5.32 -14.85 -3.47
N GLU A 96 5.95 -15.42 -4.51
CA GLU A 96 6.98 -16.44 -4.30
C GLU A 96 8.18 -15.87 -3.53
N TRP A 97 8.55 -14.62 -3.83
CA TRP A 97 9.64 -13.94 -3.12
C TRP A 97 9.26 -13.66 -1.67
N ILE A 98 8.03 -13.26 -1.39
CA ILE A 98 7.54 -13.05 -0.02
C ILE A 98 7.44 -14.38 0.72
N TYR A 99 6.83 -15.43 0.13
CA TYR A 99 6.64 -16.72 0.80
C TYR A 99 7.95 -17.43 1.14
N ALA A 100 9.01 -17.20 0.36
CA ALA A 100 10.32 -17.79 0.61
C ALA A 100 10.86 -17.52 2.03
N ASP A 101 10.51 -16.39 2.64
CA ASP A 101 10.93 -16.03 4.01
C ASP A 101 10.15 -16.77 5.11
N TYR A 102 9.07 -17.45 4.75
CA TYR A 102 8.21 -18.17 5.70
C TYR A 102 8.35 -19.69 5.61
N LEU A 103 9.16 -20.21 4.68
CA LEU A 103 9.25 -21.67 4.43
C LEU A 103 9.82 -22.43 5.62
N ASP A 104 10.69 -21.84 6.43
CA ASP A 104 11.19 -22.46 7.67
C ASP A 104 10.08 -22.61 8.72
N ALA A 105 9.16 -21.65 8.78
CA ALA A 105 8.06 -21.65 9.76
C ALA A 105 6.82 -22.39 9.24
N GLU A 106 6.57 -22.38 7.94
CA GLU A 106 5.44 -23.04 7.28
C GLU A 106 5.91 -23.64 5.93
N PRO A 107 6.54 -24.83 5.94
CA PRO A 107 7.03 -25.48 4.72
C PRO A 107 5.92 -25.79 3.69
N GLY A 108 4.67 -25.87 4.14
CA GLY A 108 3.50 -26.05 3.28
C GLY A 108 3.23 -24.89 2.31
N LEU A 109 3.94 -23.76 2.42
CA LEU A 109 3.92 -22.69 1.42
C LEU A 109 4.78 -22.96 0.20
N ALA A 110 5.73 -23.90 0.25
CA ALA A 110 6.67 -24.16 -0.83
C ALA A 110 6.00 -24.50 -2.19
N PRO A 111 4.96 -25.35 -2.27
CA PRO A 111 4.29 -25.63 -3.54
C PRO A 111 3.66 -24.39 -4.18
N PHE A 112 3.11 -23.48 -3.37
CA PHE A 112 2.51 -22.23 -3.85
C PHE A 112 3.57 -21.24 -4.30
N ALA A 113 4.66 -21.11 -3.55
CA ALA A 113 5.80 -20.28 -3.96
C ALA A 113 6.36 -20.76 -5.31
N ALA A 114 6.57 -22.07 -5.49
CA ALA A 114 7.07 -22.65 -6.74
C ALA A 114 6.08 -22.40 -7.91
N ALA A 115 4.77 -22.63 -7.70
CA ALA A 115 3.75 -22.41 -8.73
C ALA A 115 3.66 -20.93 -9.14
N PHE A 116 3.70 -20.02 -8.19
CA PHE A 116 3.64 -18.58 -8.47
C PHE A 116 4.94 -18.07 -9.11
N GLY A 117 6.10 -18.57 -8.67
CA GLY A 117 7.38 -18.24 -9.30
C GLY A 117 7.40 -18.62 -10.78
N ALA A 118 6.95 -19.83 -11.14
CA ALA A 118 6.81 -20.26 -12.52
C ALA A 118 5.82 -19.37 -13.31
N LEU A 119 4.69 -19.03 -12.70
CA LEU A 119 3.67 -18.18 -13.34
C LEU A 119 4.18 -16.77 -13.63
N TYR A 120 4.89 -16.15 -12.68
CA TYR A 120 5.45 -14.82 -12.84
C TYR A 120 6.65 -14.79 -13.80
N ALA A 121 7.47 -15.85 -13.81
CA ALA A 121 8.58 -15.95 -14.75
C ALA A 121 8.08 -16.03 -16.22
N ASP A 122 6.90 -16.60 -16.42
CA ASP A 122 6.25 -16.76 -17.73
C ASP A 122 5.35 -15.55 -18.11
N ALA A 123 5.33 -14.50 -17.30
CA ALA A 123 4.54 -13.30 -17.60
C ALA A 123 5.10 -12.59 -18.86
N PRO A 124 4.27 -12.38 -19.91
CA PRO A 124 4.73 -11.89 -21.21
C PRO A 124 5.26 -10.47 -21.18
N ARG A 125 4.75 -9.63 -20.27
CA ARG A 125 5.20 -8.26 -20.03
C ARG A 125 5.16 -7.95 -18.54
N ARG A 126 6.24 -7.34 -18.03
CA ARG A 126 6.42 -7.07 -16.61
C ARG A 126 7.05 -5.71 -16.37
N LEU A 127 6.38 -4.90 -15.54
CA LEU A 127 6.89 -3.63 -15.03
C LEU A 127 7.14 -3.75 -13.52
N ARG A 128 8.29 -3.20 -13.09
CA ARG A 128 8.73 -3.27 -11.70
C ARG A 128 8.75 -1.86 -11.12
N ALA A 129 7.74 -1.54 -10.30
CA ALA A 129 7.57 -0.23 -9.71
C ALA A 129 8.50 -0.03 -8.50
N GLU A 130 9.36 0.97 -8.54
CA GLU A 130 10.24 1.31 -7.41
C GLU A 130 9.45 1.71 -6.14
N PRO A 131 9.93 1.36 -4.96
CA PRO A 131 10.99 0.41 -4.65
C PRO A 131 10.53 -1.03 -4.90
N PHE A 132 11.24 -1.76 -5.74
CA PHE A 132 10.92 -3.15 -6.04
C PHE A 132 11.89 -4.12 -5.35
N CYS A 133 11.41 -5.34 -5.12
CA CYS A 133 12.09 -6.39 -4.37
C CYS A 133 12.64 -7.49 -5.29
N GLY A 134 13.76 -8.09 -4.87
CA GLY A 134 14.36 -9.22 -5.58
C GLY A 134 14.97 -8.86 -6.93
N GLU A 135 15.50 -9.88 -7.61
CA GLU A 135 16.17 -9.79 -8.91
C GLU A 135 15.37 -10.56 -9.97
N ALA A 136 14.23 -10.05 -10.34
CA ALA A 136 13.42 -10.66 -11.39
C ALA A 136 13.53 -9.87 -12.70
N PRO A 137 13.36 -10.52 -13.87
CA PRO A 137 13.29 -9.80 -15.13
C PRO A 137 12.08 -8.86 -15.15
N GLY A 138 12.19 -7.73 -15.85
CA GLY A 138 11.12 -6.74 -15.97
C GLY A 138 11.70 -5.34 -16.14
N ARG A 139 10.93 -4.45 -16.75
CA ARG A 139 11.33 -3.06 -16.93
C ARG A 139 11.09 -2.27 -15.64
N PRO A 140 12.13 -1.65 -15.05
CA PRO A 140 11.95 -0.73 -13.94
C PRO A 140 11.10 0.48 -14.35
N ILE A 141 10.23 0.91 -13.44
CA ILE A 141 9.46 2.13 -13.57
C ILE A 141 9.50 2.94 -12.27
N SER A 142 9.21 4.21 -12.37
CA SER A 142 9.02 5.10 -11.22
C SER A 142 8.00 4.51 -10.23
N PRO A 143 8.06 4.88 -8.95
CA PRO A 143 7.03 4.49 -8.00
C PRO A 143 5.62 4.84 -8.46
N ILE A 144 4.63 4.08 -8.00
CA ILE A 144 3.22 4.33 -8.27
C ILE A 144 2.56 4.91 -7.02
N ALA A 145 2.10 6.15 -7.09
CA ALA A 145 1.40 6.82 -6.00
C ALA A 145 0.11 7.46 -6.49
N ARG A 146 -0.91 7.44 -5.64
CA ARG A 146 -2.15 8.16 -5.90
C ARG A 146 -1.89 9.68 -5.87
N PRO A 147 -2.46 10.46 -6.81
CA PRO A 147 -2.33 11.92 -6.79
C PRO A 147 -3.15 12.51 -5.64
N THR A 148 -2.73 13.69 -5.15
CA THR A 148 -3.55 14.51 -4.26
C THR A 148 -4.72 15.14 -5.02
N ARG A 149 -5.81 15.43 -4.30
CA ARG A 149 -7.02 16.09 -4.82
C ARG A 149 -7.19 17.50 -4.27
N ALA A 150 -6.64 17.74 -3.08
CA ALA A 150 -6.67 19.03 -2.42
C ALA A 150 -5.26 19.53 -2.10
N THR A 151 -5.12 20.83 -1.98
CA THR A 151 -3.86 21.42 -1.50
C THR A 151 -3.67 21.14 -0.01
N PRO A 152 -2.42 21.09 0.49
CA PRO A 152 -2.15 20.96 1.93
C PRO A 152 -2.90 21.98 2.79
N ALA A 153 -2.96 23.24 2.35
CA ALA A 153 -3.68 24.30 3.07
C ALA A 153 -5.18 24.06 3.14
N ALA A 154 -5.81 23.64 2.02
CA ALA A 154 -7.23 23.31 1.99
C ALA A 154 -7.56 22.10 2.88
N THR A 155 -6.71 21.09 2.89
CA THR A 155 -6.86 19.90 3.75
C THR A 155 -6.74 20.27 5.22
N ARG A 156 -5.74 21.10 5.61
CA ARG A 156 -5.60 21.59 6.97
C ARG A 156 -6.80 22.42 7.43
N ALA A 157 -7.29 23.32 6.58
CA ALA A 157 -8.49 24.12 6.87
C ALA A 157 -9.72 23.23 7.12
N ARG A 158 -9.92 22.20 6.27
CA ARG A 158 -11.00 21.21 6.45
C ARG A 158 -10.89 20.43 7.75
N LEU A 159 -9.66 20.13 8.19
CA LEU A 159 -9.38 19.44 9.44
C LEU A 159 -9.42 20.38 10.66
N GLY A 160 -9.61 21.68 10.46
CA GLY A 160 -9.57 22.68 11.54
C GLY A 160 -8.18 22.78 12.20
N ILE A 161 -7.11 22.64 11.43
CA ILE A 161 -5.72 22.68 11.92
C ILE A 161 -5.08 24.00 11.50
N PRO A 162 -4.72 24.88 12.46
CA PRO A 162 -4.07 26.16 12.17
C PRO A 162 -2.72 26.01 11.47
N PRO A 163 -2.32 26.97 10.63
CA PRO A 163 -1.07 26.87 9.85
C PRO A 163 0.20 26.93 10.73
N ASP A 164 0.13 27.50 11.91
CA ASP A 164 1.23 27.62 12.87
C ASP A 164 1.40 26.41 13.80
N ARG A 165 0.55 25.39 13.64
CA ARG A 165 0.62 24.14 14.40
C ARG A 165 1.16 23.01 13.53
N ALA A 166 2.01 22.16 14.08
CA ALA A 166 2.49 20.97 13.37
C ALA A 166 1.37 19.93 13.24
N LEU A 167 1.24 19.33 12.07
CA LEU A 167 0.32 18.23 11.82
C LEU A 167 1.09 16.90 11.75
N VAL A 168 0.78 15.99 12.67
CA VAL A 168 1.28 14.61 12.66
C VAL A 168 0.16 13.67 12.26
N LEU A 169 0.31 13.03 11.12
CA LEU A 169 -0.59 11.96 10.66
C LEU A 169 -0.11 10.63 11.23
N VAL A 170 -0.95 9.92 11.98
CA VAL A 170 -0.63 8.58 12.49
C VAL A 170 -1.49 7.56 11.76
N SER A 171 -0.88 6.72 10.91
CA SER A 171 -1.59 5.82 10.01
C SER A 171 -0.99 4.41 10.01
N MET A 172 -1.82 3.41 10.29
CA MET A 172 -1.44 1.99 10.22
C MET A 172 -1.87 1.32 8.90
N GLY A 173 -2.23 2.14 7.90
CA GLY A 173 -2.74 1.65 6.62
C GLY A 173 -4.13 1.04 6.75
N GLY A 174 -4.43 0.03 5.91
CA GLY A 174 -5.73 -0.62 5.86
C GLY A 174 -6.01 -1.65 6.97
N VAL A 175 -5.16 -1.76 7.98
CA VAL A 175 -5.27 -2.76 9.07
C VAL A 175 -5.69 -2.06 10.36
N PRO A 176 -6.72 -2.57 11.07
CA PRO A 176 -7.11 -2.04 12.36
C PRO A 176 -5.94 -2.06 13.35
N TRP A 177 -5.79 -0.98 14.10
CA TRP A 177 -4.79 -0.85 15.14
C TRP A 177 -5.41 -0.31 16.43
N ARG A 178 -5.02 -0.87 17.57
CA ARG A 178 -5.41 -0.35 18.88
C ARG A 178 -4.29 0.52 19.41
N PHE A 179 -4.54 1.81 19.46
CA PHE A 179 -3.66 2.74 20.14
C PHE A 179 -3.81 2.56 21.66
N GLY A 180 -2.72 2.69 22.37
CA GLY A 180 -2.72 2.71 23.85
C GLY A 180 -3.35 3.99 24.41
N ASP A 181 -2.88 4.44 25.59
CA ASP A 181 -3.34 5.69 26.17
C ASP A 181 -2.88 6.89 25.34
N LEU A 182 -3.82 7.65 24.79
CA LEU A 182 -3.58 8.87 24.00
C LEU A 182 -3.49 10.12 24.87
N THR A 183 -3.64 10.02 26.19
CA THR A 183 -3.57 11.17 27.10
C THR A 183 -2.24 11.95 27.00
N PRO A 184 -1.07 11.27 26.87
CA PRO A 184 0.21 11.97 26.71
C PRO A 184 0.30 12.76 25.39
N TRP A 185 -0.39 12.32 24.32
CA TRP A 185 -0.39 13.03 23.02
C TRP A 185 -1.10 14.39 23.16
N ARG A 186 -2.16 14.45 23.98
CA ARG A 186 -2.92 15.68 24.23
C ARG A 186 -2.15 16.77 24.97
N ARG A 187 -1.06 16.39 25.63
CA ARG A 187 -0.19 17.33 26.37
C ARG A 187 0.82 18.04 25.48
N LEU A 188 0.96 17.63 24.20
CA LEU A 188 1.89 18.26 23.29
C LEU A 188 1.29 19.54 22.73
N GLU A 189 1.85 20.65 23.17
CA GLU A 189 1.49 21.97 22.67
C GLU A 189 1.94 22.14 21.22
N ARG A 190 1.15 22.86 20.40
CA ARG A 190 1.46 23.20 19.01
C ARG A 190 1.60 22.02 18.05
N VAL A 191 1.18 20.82 18.45
CA VAL A 191 1.12 19.62 17.60
C VAL A 191 -0.32 19.14 17.57
N ASP A 192 -0.87 18.95 16.37
CA ASP A 192 -2.15 18.30 16.16
C ASP A 192 -1.91 16.90 15.56
N PHE A 193 -2.65 15.94 16.06
CA PHE A 193 -2.61 14.55 15.58
C PHE A 193 -3.89 14.23 14.81
N VAL A 194 -3.73 13.66 13.62
CA VAL A 194 -4.83 13.08 12.85
C VAL A 194 -4.62 11.57 12.78
N VAL A 195 -5.61 10.80 13.22
CA VAL A 195 -5.51 9.35 13.39
C VAL A 195 -6.66 8.65 12.66
N PRO A 196 -6.51 8.33 11.36
CA PRO A 196 -7.47 7.49 10.64
C PRO A 196 -7.56 6.10 11.27
N GLY A 197 -8.79 5.59 11.46
CA GLY A 197 -9.04 4.35 12.21
C GLY A 197 -8.94 4.49 13.72
N GLY A 198 -8.75 5.70 14.25
CA GLY A 198 -8.66 5.96 15.68
C GLY A 198 -9.99 5.93 16.43
N ALA A 199 -11.12 6.05 15.72
CA ALA A 199 -12.45 5.96 16.29
C ALA A 199 -13.46 5.41 15.25
N ALA A 200 -14.64 4.97 15.70
CA ALA A 200 -15.69 4.52 14.80
C ALA A 200 -16.39 5.68 14.04
N ALA A 201 -16.34 6.89 14.61
CA ALA A 201 -16.85 8.13 14.03
C ALA A 201 -15.82 9.25 14.29
N GLU A 202 -15.89 10.31 13.51
CA GLU A 202 -15.04 11.48 13.72
C GLU A 202 -15.24 12.04 15.13
N ARG A 203 -14.11 12.21 15.85
CA ARG A 203 -14.09 12.75 17.21
C ARG A 203 -12.85 13.60 17.42
N ARG A 204 -13.05 14.82 17.91
CA ARG A 204 -11.96 15.70 18.30
C ARG A 204 -11.84 15.78 19.83
N GLU A 205 -10.63 15.57 20.33
CA GLU A 205 -10.27 15.66 21.74
C GLU A 205 -9.02 16.56 21.89
N GLY A 206 -9.27 17.85 22.00
CA GLY A 206 -8.19 18.84 22.00
C GLY A 206 -7.42 18.84 20.66
N ASN A 207 -6.15 18.51 20.73
CA ASN A 207 -5.25 18.38 19.56
C ASN A 207 -5.29 17.00 18.88
N LEU A 208 -6.18 16.08 19.30
CA LEU A 208 -6.38 14.80 18.65
C LEU A 208 -7.62 14.83 17.78
N LEU A 209 -7.48 14.55 16.49
CA LEU A 209 -8.58 14.29 15.57
C LEU A 209 -8.57 12.81 15.21
N LEU A 210 -9.48 12.07 15.82
CA LEU A 210 -9.68 10.65 15.58
C LEU A 210 -10.72 10.49 14.47
N LEU A 211 -10.35 9.84 13.39
CA LEU A 211 -11.21 9.63 12.22
C LEU A 211 -11.62 8.16 12.11
N PRO A 212 -12.75 7.85 11.48
CA PRO A 212 -13.10 6.47 11.13
C PRO A 212 -12.09 5.89 10.13
N HIS A 213 -12.09 4.56 9.99
CA HIS A 213 -11.23 3.88 9.03
C HIS A 213 -11.51 4.34 7.58
N HIS A 214 -12.78 4.41 7.21
CA HIS A 214 -13.21 5.10 5.99
C HIS A 214 -13.51 6.56 6.34
N THR A 215 -12.51 7.39 6.22
CA THR A 215 -12.61 8.83 6.48
C THR A 215 -13.07 9.60 5.23
N PRO A 216 -13.86 10.67 5.38
CA PRO A 216 -14.25 11.53 4.24
C PRO A 216 -13.08 12.35 3.68
N VAL A 217 -11.91 12.31 4.31
CA VAL A 217 -10.69 13.00 3.82
C VAL A 217 -9.81 12.00 3.11
N TYR A 218 -9.50 12.27 1.86
CA TYR A 218 -8.69 11.40 1.01
C TYR A 218 -7.27 11.21 1.60
N HIS A 219 -6.83 9.96 1.75
CA HIS A 219 -5.58 9.64 2.46
C HIS A 219 -4.33 10.32 1.86
N PRO A 220 -4.13 10.40 0.54
CA PRO A 220 -3.00 11.14 -0.02
C PRO A 220 -3.01 12.63 0.33
N ASP A 221 -4.19 13.25 0.48
CA ASP A 221 -4.30 14.66 0.93
C ASP A 221 -3.89 14.80 2.39
N LEU A 222 -4.23 13.83 3.25
CA LEU A 222 -3.75 13.78 4.64
C LEU A 222 -2.23 13.70 4.71
N VAL A 223 -1.62 12.81 3.92
CA VAL A 223 -0.16 12.66 3.84
C VAL A 223 0.50 13.95 3.38
N ALA A 224 -0.04 14.61 2.35
CA ALA A 224 0.51 15.85 1.82
C ALA A 224 0.36 17.03 2.78
N ALA A 225 -0.72 17.08 3.56
CA ALA A 225 -0.98 18.13 4.55
C ALA A 225 -0.14 17.97 5.83
N ALA A 226 0.35 16.76 6.11
CA ALA A 226 1.13 16.47 7.31
C ALA A 226 2.55 17.04 7.25
N ASP A 227 3.08 17.44 8.40
CA ASP A 227 4.49 17.76 8.59
C ASP A 227 5.32 16.51 8.85
N LEU A 228 4.67 15.48 9.44
CA LEU A 228 5.24 14.18 9.72
C LEU A 228 4.16 13.11 9.57
N VAL A 229 4.48 12.03 8.88
CA VAL A 229 3.70 10.79 8.92
C VAL A 229 4.37 9.82 9.88
N VAL A 230 3.60 9.24 10.79
CA VAL A 230 4.03 8.18 11.69
C VAL A 230 3.17 6.95 11.44
N GLY A 231 3.78 5.79 11.17
CA GLY A 231 2.96 4.60 10.94
C GLY A 231 3.69 3.38 10.42
N LYS A 232 2.91 2.40 10.01
CA LYS A 232 3.44 1.16 9.44
C LYS A 232 4.17 1.44 8.12
N LEU A 233 5.34 0.83 7.96
CA LEU A 233 6.08 0.86 6.70
C LEU A 233 5.34 0.01 5.65
N GLY A 234 4.71 0.69 4.71
CA GLY A 234 3.98 0.05 3.61
C GLY A 234 4.13 0.87 2.33
N TYR A 235 4.20 0.19 1.19
CA TYR A 235 4.51 0.78 -0.12
C TYR A 235 3.75 2.08 -0.39
N SER A 236 2.42 2.05 -0.33
CA SER A 236 1.61 3.24 -0.67
C SER A 236 1.92 4.45 0.20
N THR A 237 2.06 4.26 1.53
CA THR A 237 2.38 5.37 2.45
C THR A 237 3.78 5.94 2.19
N VAL A 238 4.76 5.05 1.93
CA VAL A 238 6.14 5.44 1.62
C VAL A 238 6.18 6.31 0.37
N VAL A 239 5.57 5.85 -0.73
CA VAL A 239 5.62 6.59 -2.00
C VAL A 239 4.76 7.85 -1.99
N GLU A 240 3.64 7.86 -1.26
CA GLU A 240 2.82 9.06 -1.05
C GLU A 240 3.58 10.12 -0.22
N ALA A 241 4.28 9.71 0.85
CA ALA A 241 5.13 10.61 1.64
C ALA A 241 6.29 11.18 0.81
N ALA A 242 6.94 10.36 -0.01
CA ALA A 242 7.99 10.79 -0.91
C ALA A 242 7.47 11.77 -1.98
N ARG A 243 6.31 11.48 -2.58
CA ARG A 243 5.65 12.38 -3.54
C ARG A 243 5.34 13.74 -2.94
N ALA A 244 4.89 13.75 -1.67
CA ALA A 244 4.51 14.98 -0.98
C ALA A 244 5.70 15.73 -0.34
N GLY A 245 6.86 15.11 -0.27
CA GLY A 245 7.99 15.63 0.49
C GLY A 245 7.67 15.70 1.99
N THR A 246 7.05 14.67 2.55
CA THR A 246 6.66 14.62 3.96
C THR A 246 7.65 13.77 4.74
N ARG A 247 8.04 14.21 5.94
CA ARG A 247 8.90 13.45 6.85
C ARG A 247 8.20 12.16 7.27
N PHE A 248 8.95 11.10 7.55
CA PHE A 248 8.39 9.81 7.84
C PHE A 248 9.05 9.11 9.04
N ALA A 249 8.26 8.81 10.06
CA ALA A 249 8.67 7.90 11.13
C ALA A 249 7.89 6.59 11.00
N TYR A 250 8.61 5.46 10.95
CA TYR A 250 7.98 4.23 10.50
C TYR A 250 8.26 3.03 11.43
N LEU A 251 7.25 2.16 11.48
CA LEU A 251 7.37 0.84 12.10
C LEU A 251 7.56 -0.19 10.99
N PRO A 252 8.71 -0.89 10.94
CA PRO A 252 8.90 -1.99 10.01
C PRO A 252 7.98 -3.17 10.42
N ARG A 253 7.71 -4.04 9.46
CA ARG A 253 7.11 -5.35 9.71
C ARG A 253 8.26 -6.35 9.89
N PRO A 254 8.48 -6.89 11.10
CA PRO A 254 9.72 -7.63 11.41
C PRO A 254 9.97 -8.86 10.53
N ARG A 255 8.89 -9.50 10.08
CA ARG A 255 8.96 -10.73 9.26
C ARG A 255 8.57 -10.53 7.80
N PHE A 256 8.21 -9.32 7.39
CA PHE A 256 7.83 -9.05 6.00
C PHE A 256 9.03 -8.45 5.27
N ARG A 257 9.72 -9.26 4.50
CA ARG A 257 11.03 -8.91 3.89
C ARG A 257 11.00 -7.67 2.98
N GLU A 258 9.84 -7.28 2.44
CA GLU A 258 9.67 -6.00 1.74
C GLU A 258 10.06 -4.82 2.63
N SER A 259 9.85 -4.93 3.95
CA SER A 259 10.11 -3.83 4.89
C SER A 259 11.55 -3.32 4.83
N GLU A 260 12.53 -4.18 4.66
CA GLU A 260 13.93 -3.73 4.60
C GLU A 260 14.24 -3.02 3.27
N VAL A 261 13.60 -3.43 2.17
CA VAL A 261 13.72 -2.74 0.88
C VAL A 261 13.08 -1.34 0.95
N LEU A 262 11.88 -1.26 1.53
CA LEU A 262 11.19 0.02 1.73
C LEU A 262 11.97 0.93 2.69
N ALA A 263 12.54 0.38 3.78
CA ALA A 263 13.34 1.12 4.74
C ALA A 263 14.57 1.73 4.07
N ALA A 264 15.35 0.92 3.37
CA ALA A 264 16.53 1.39 2.65
C ALA A 264 16.19 2.48 1.61
N TRP A 265 15.08 2.29 0.89
CA TRP A 265 14.63 3.27 -0.11
C TRP A 265 14.19 4.59 0.51
N VAL A 266 13.42 4.56 1.60
CA VAL A 266 12.92 5.78 2.26
C VAL A 266 14.03 6.53 2.98
N GLU A 267 14.93 5.82 3.67
CA GLU A 267 16.06 6.43 4.39
C GLU A 267 17.05 7.14 3.46
N ALA A 268 17.19 6.65 2.23
CA ALA A 268 18.00 7.29 1.21
C ALA A 268 17.38 8.58 0.62
N ARG A 269 16.08 8.80 0.79
CA ARG A 269 15.32 9.86 0.09
C ARG A 269 14.59 10.83 0.99
N LEU A 270 14.23 10.41 2.20
CA LEU A 270 13.46 11.22 3.14
C LEU A 270 14.20 11.32 4.49
N PRO A 271 14.02 12.42 5.24
CA PRO A 271 14.31 12.44 6.65
C PRO A 271 13.40 11.45 7.36
N ALA A 272 13.87 10.23 7.52
CA ALA A 272 13.11 9.11 8.09
C ALA A 272 13.68 8.72 9.47
N LEU A 273 12.80 8.13 10.30
CA LEU A 273 13.17 7.53 11.57
C LEU A 273 12.51 6.16 11.71
N ARG A 274 13.32 5.13 11.91
CA ARG A 274 12.84 3.80 12.26
C ARG A 274 12.42 3.78 13.73
N LEU A 275 11.20 3.38 14.00
CA LEU A 275 10.65 3.20 15.34
C LEU A 275 10.65 1.71 15.71
N ALA A 276 10.83 1.43 17.00
CA ALA A 276 10.63 0.08 17.50
C ALA A 276 9.14 -0.32 17.38
N PRO A 277 8.82 -1.61 17.15
CA PRO A 277 7.43 -2.06 17.00
C PRO A 277 6.52 -1.65 18.17
N GLU A 278 7.06 -1.58 19.39
CA GLU A 278 6.34 -1.22 20.62
C GLU A 278 6.16 0.30 20.78
N ALA A 279 6.80 1.10 19.98
CA ALA A 279 6.83 2.56 20.15
C ALA A 279 5.43 3.16 20.17
N LEU A 280 4.55 2.77 19.23
CA LEU A 280 3.17 3.30 19.16
C LEU A 280 2.24 2.75 20.26
N ALA A 281 2.58 1.63 20.89
CA ALA A 281 1.87 1.15 22.08
C ALA A 281 2.24 1.96 23.33
N GLY A 282 3.45 2.55 23.34
CA GLY A 282 3.95 3.44 24.37
C GLY A 282 3.94 4.91 23.95
N THR A 283 4.65 5.74 24.70
CA THR A 283 4.72 7.19 24.50
C THR A 283 6.16 7.70 24.27
N ALA A 284 7.15 6.81 24.37
CA ALA A 284 8.56 7.18 24.28
C ALA A 284 8.92 7.87 22.94
N TRP A 285 8.25 7.48 21.85
CA TRP A 285 8.47 8.08 20.53
C TRP A 285 8.05 9.57 20.46
N LEU A 286 7.16 10.04 21.36
CA LEU A 286 6.75 11.44 21.41
C LEU A 286 7.93 12.37 21.74
N ALA A 287 8.92 11.86 22.49
CA ALA A 287 10.14 12.60 22.79
C ALA A 287 10.99 12.90 21.54
N THR A 288 10.83 12.11 20.47
CA THR A 288 11.56 12.33 19.21
C THR A 288 10.89 13.33 18.28
N LEU A 289 9.63 13.70 18.53
CA LEU A 289 8.86 14.59 17.66
C LEU A 289 9.52 15.97 17.44
N PRO A 290 10.04 16.68 18.48
CA PRO A 290 10.66 17.97 18.27
C PRO A 290 11.85 17.91 17.30
N GLU A 291 12.69 16.88 17.42
CA GLU A 291 13.82 16.65 16.52
C GLU A 291 13.35 16.35 15.10
N LEU A 292 12.37 15.45 14.94
CA LEU A 292 11.84 15.08 13.63
C LEU A 292 11.17 16.26 12.92
N LEU A 293 10.38 17.03 13.64
CA LEU A 293 9.71 18.22 13.10
C LEU A 293 10.69 19.35 12.77
N ALA A 294 11.83 19.44 13.46
CA ALA A 294 12.89 20.40 13.16
C ALA A 294 13.73 20.05 11.92
N ARG A 295 13.76 18.79 11.50
CA ARG A 295 14.48 18.38 10.29
C ARG A 295 13.91 19.12 9.06
N PRO A 296 14.75 19.45 8.06
CA PRO A 296 14.25 20.06 6.83
C PRO A 296 13.16 19.18 6.17
N ARG A 297 12.14 19.83 5.61
CA ARG A 297 11.17 19.12 4.79
C ARG A 297 11.86 18.72 3.48
N PRO A 298 11.79 17.42 3.07
CA PRO A 298 12.43 17.00 1.82
C PRO A 298 11.71 17.58 0.60
N ALA A 299 12.43 17.71 -0.49
CA ALA A 299 11.80 18.06 -1.76
C ALA A 299 10.84 16.94 -2.21
N PRO A 300 9.66 17.28 -2.76
CA PRO A 300 8.78 16.29 -3.36
C PRO A 300 9.48 15.52 -4.48
N LEU A 301 9.32 14.20 -4.49
CA LEU A 301 9.86 13.36 -5.56
C LEU A 301 8.89 13.30 -6.76
N PRO A 302 9.39 13.39 -8.00
CA PRO A 302 8.58 13.16 -9.18
C PRO A 302 8.22 11.67 -9.25
N ILE A 303 6.94 11.35 -9.13
CA ILE A 303 6.40 9.99 -9.17
C ILE A 303 5.58 9.85 -10.46
N ARG A 304 6.01 9.00 -11.37
CA ARG A 304 5.45 8.86 -12.73
C ARG A 304 5.08 7.43 -13.12
N GLY A 305 5.10 6.49 -12.18
CA GLY A 305 4.86 5.07 -12.48
C GLY A 305 3.49 4.80 -13.12
N ALA A 306 2.45 5.52 -12.72
CA ALA A 306 1.13 5.35 -13.31
C ALA A 306 1.09 5.77 -14.80
N GLU A 307 1.77 6.88 -15.16
CA GLU A 307 1.91 7.33 -16.54
C GLU A 307 2.73 6.34 -17.36
N GLU A 308 3.78 5.76 -16.79
CA GLU A 308 4.61 4.75 -17.44
C GLU A 308 3.85 3.44 -17.68
N VAL A 309 2.99 3.01 -16.73
CA VAL A 309 2.08 1.88 -16.93
C VAL A 309 1.07 2.18 -18.04
N ALA A 310 0.49 3.39 -18.06
CA ALA A 310 -0.47 3.79 -19.08
C ALA A 310 0.18 3.81 -20.48
N ALA A 311 1.41 4.30 -20.61
CA ALA A 311 2.16 4.29 -21.84
C ALA A 311 2.47 2.87 -22.35
N GLU A 312 2.83 1.95 -21.43
CA GLU A 312 3.03 0.54 -21.77
C GLU A 312 1.74 -0.12 -22.24
N LEU A 313 0.61 0.14 -21.56
CA LEU A 313 -0.70 -0.36 -21.99
C LEU A 313 -1.09 0.19 -23.36
N ALA A 314 -0.86 1.47 -23.63
CA ALA A 314 -1.13 2.05 -24.94
C ALA A 314 -0.31 1.36 -26.05
N THR A 315 0.98 1.09 -25.78
CA THR A 315 1.84 0.34 -26.70
C THR A 315 1.33 -1.09 -26.91
N LEU A 316 0.87 -1.74 -25.86
CA LEU A 316 0.34 -3.10 -25.90
C LEU A 316 -0.95 -3.21 -26.71
N LEU A 317 -1.79 -2.18 -26.67
CA LEU A 317 -3.07 -2.13 -27.36
C LEU A 317 -2.95 -1.72 -28.84
N GLY A 318 -1.79 -1.18 -29.25
CA GLY A 318 -1.58 -0.63 -30.59
C GLY A 318 -2.38 0.65 -30.85
N PRO A 319 -2.23 1.23 -32.04
CA PRO A 319 -3.04 2.38 -32.44
C PRO A 319 -4.54 2.02 -32.44
N ALA A 320 -5.36 2.98 -32.05
CA ALA A 320 -6.82 2.83 -31.99
C ALA A 320 -7.44 2.74 -33.39
#